data_3b0a421ea7bf7c197f1dc94f62a0ef0e
#
_entry.id   3b0a421ea7bf7c197f1dc94f62a0ef0e
#
_cell.length_a   1.000
_cell.length_b   1.000
_cell.length_c   1.000
_cell.angle_alpha   90.00
_cell.angle_beta   90.00
_cell.angle_gamma   90.00
#
_symmetry.space_group_name_H-M   'P 1'
#
loop_
_entity.id
_entity.type
_entity.pdbx_description
1 polymer ?
#
loop_
_entity_poly.entity_id
_entity_poly.type
_entity_poly.pdbx_seq_one_letter_code
_entity_poly.pdbx_strand_id
1 'polypeptide(L)'
;MRYLHTMVRVKNLEESLDFYCNKLGMVETRRTESEKGRYTNLFLAASEDKANAEASKAPVLELTYNWDLEDYTGGRNFGHLAFEVDDIYQLCADLQASGVTINRPPRDGYMAFIRSPDGISIELLQKGG
;
A
#
# COMPACT_ATOMS: atom_id res chain seq x y z
N MET A 1 8.03 -22.83 -6.14
CA MET A 1 7.19 -21.91 -5.35
C MET A 1 7.68 -20.50 -5.57
N ARG A 2 6.76 -19.54 -5.74
CA ARG A 2 7.13 -18.12 -5.86
C ARG A 2 6.09 -17.27 -5.13
N TYR A 3 6.52 -16.15 -4.55
CA TYR A 3 5.65 -15.25 -3.83
C TYR A 3 4.89 -14.37 -4.83
N LEU A 4 3.56 -14.30 -4.74
CA LEU A 4 2.73 -13.56 -5.69
C LEU A 4 2.21 -12.24 -5.15
N HIS A 5 1.67 -12.24 -3.93
CA HIS A 5 1.10 -11.02 -3.38
C HIS A 5 0.84 -11.12 -1.88
N THR A 6 0.67 -9.97 -1.26
CA THR A 6 0.07 -9.81 0.07
C THR A 6 -1.28 -9.13 -0.15
N MET A 7 -2.31 -9.59 0.53
CA MET A 7 -3.64 -8.98 0.45
C MET A 7 -3.94 -8.25 1.74
N VAL A 8 -4.48 -7.04 1.61
CA VAL A 8 -5.02 -6.28 2.72
C VAL A 8 -6.46 -5.86 2.37
N ARG A 9 -7.32 -5.81 3.39
CA ARG A 9 -8.68 -5.33 3.21
C ARG A 9 -8.75 -3.83 3.39
N VAL A 10 -9.60 -3.19 2.60
CA VAL A 10 -9.79 -1.74 2.64
C VAL A 10 -11.27 -1.45 2.84
N LYS A 11 -11.57 -0.50 3.72
CA LYS A 11 -12.95 -0.14 4.04
C LYS A 11 -13.56 0.80 3.01
N ASN A 12 -12.76 1.72 2.48
CA ASN A 12 -13.18 2.71 1.49
C ASN A 12 -12.26 2.64 0.28
N LEU A 13 -12.81 2.20 -0.85
CA LEU A 13 -12.00 1.96 -2.04
C LEU A 13 -11.39 3.25 -2.61
N GLU A 14 -12.17 4.33 -2.70
CA GLU A 14 -11.68 5.60 -3.26
C GLU A 14 -10.55 6.18 -2.40
N GLU A 15 -10.73 6.18 -1.09
CA GLU A 15 -9.73 6.67 -0.15
C GLU A 15 -8.44 5.84 -0.22
N SER A 16 -8.58 4.53 -0.36
CA SER A 16 -7.42 3.62 -0.46
C SER A 16 -6.69 3.79 -1.78
N LEU A 17 -7.40 3.95 -2.88
CA LEU A 17 -6.76 4.22 -4.17
C LEU A 17 -6.06 5.58 -4.19
N ASP A 18 -6.66 6.58 -3.57
CA ASP A 18 -6.00 7.88 -3.41
C ASP A 18 -4.68 7.71 -2.64
N PHE A 19 -4.72 6.96 -1.55
CA PHE A 19 -3.53 6.72 -0.73
C PHE A 19 -2.46 5.94 -1.50
N TYR A 20 -2.80 4.74 -1.98
CA TYR A 20 -1.81 3.86 -2.59
C TYR A 20 -1.35 4.35 -3.97
N CYS A 21 -2.25 4.86 -4.78
CA CYS A 21 -1.92 5.26 -6.15
C CYS A 21 -1.51 6.73 -6.26
N ASN A 22 -2.31 7.65 -5.72
CA ASN A 22 -1.99 9.07 -5.87
C ASN A 22 -0.88 9.52 -4.93
N LYS A 23 -0.87 9.07 -3.68
CA LYS A 23 0.11 9.51 -2.68
C LYS A 23 1.38 8.67 -2.70
N LEU A 24 1.28 7.35 -2.84
CA LEU A 24 2.44 6.46 -2.89
C LEU A 24 2.90 6.13 -4.31
N GLY A 25 2.12 6.45 -5.33
CA GLY A 25 2.54 6.25 -6.71
C GLY A 25 2.43 4.82 -7.23
N MET A 26 1.65 3.96 -6.58
CA MET A 26 1.41 2.62 -7.10
C MET A 26 0.51 2.66 -8.33
N VAL A 27 0.54 1.60 -9.11
CA VAL A 27 -0.20 1.48 -10.37
C VAL A 27 -1.10 0.27 -10.32
N GLU A 28 -2.37 0.46 -10.65
CA GLU A 28 -3.32 -0.65 -10.76
C GLU A 28 -2.98 -1.48 -11.99
N THR A 29 -2.78 -2.79 -11.80
CA THR A 29 -2.44 -3.71 -12.88
C THR A 29 -3.63 -4.58 -13.30
N ARG A 30 -4.54 -4.87 -12.36
CA ARG A 30 -5.68 -5.73 -12.63
C ARG A 30 -6.77 -5.48 -11.60
N ARG A 31 -8.04 -5.67 -12.04
CA ARG A 31 -9.21 -5.55 -11.17
C ARG A 31 -10.18 -6.66 -11.49
N THR A 32 -10.74 -7.29 -10.47
CA THR A 32 -11.79 -8.31 -10.63
C THR A 32 -12.92 -8.03 -9.64
N GLU A 33 -14.13 -8.42 -9.99
CA GLU A 33 -15.30 -8.28 -9.13
C GLU A 33 -16.01 -9.63 -9.02
N SER A 34 -16.55 -9.91 -7.83
CA SER A 34 -17.37 -11.08 -7.59
C SER A 34 -18.71 -10.65 -6.99
N GLU A 35 -19.78 -10.76 -7.76
CA GLU A 35 -21.13 -10.47 -7.24
C GLU A 35 -21.54 -11.50 -6.21
N LYS A 36 -21.21 -12.76 -6.45
CA LYS A 36 -21.54 -13.85 -5.53
C LYS A 36 -20.83 -13.65 -4.18
N GLY A 37 -19.55 -13.29 -4.20
CA GLY A 37 -18.77 -13.04 -2.98
C GLY A 37 -18.93 -11.62 -2.44
N ARG A 38 -19.50 -10.71 -3.23
CA ARG A 38 -19.72 -9.31 -2.89
C ARG A 38 -18.44 -8.61 -2.52
N TYR A 39 -17.45 -8.67 -3.44
CA TYR A 39 -16.17 -7.99 -3.23
C TYR A 39 -15.54 -7.58 -4.57
N THR A 40 -14.65 -6.61 -4.46
CA THR A 40 -13.79 -6.15 -5.56
C THR A 40 -12.34 -6.36 -5.14
N ASN A 41 -11.55 -6.98 -6.01
CA ASN A 41 -10.11 -7.12 -5.82
C ASN A 41 -9.37 -6.26 -6.82
N LEU A 42 -8.36 -5.53 -6.31
CA LEU A 42 -7.46 -4.73 -7.13
C LEU A 42 -6.03 -5.16 -6.86
N PHE A 43 -5.23 -5.23 -7.92
CA PHE A 43 -3.82 -5.58 -7.80
C PHE A 43 -2.99 -4.36 -8.17
N LEU A 44 -2.12 -3.94 -7.26
CA LEU A 44 -1.29 -2.75 -7.40
C LEU A 44 0.18 -3.14 -7.43
N ALA A 45 0.92 -2.57 -8.36
CA ALA A 45 2.37 -2.70 -8.41
C ALA A 45 2.99 -1.37 -7.99
N ALA A 46 4.13 -1.42 -7.29
CA ALA A 46 4.95 -0.24 -7.14
C ALA A 46 5.40 0.22 -8.54
N SER A 47 5.53 1.52 -8.76
CA SER A 47 5.76 2.05 -10.11
C SER A 47 6.99 1.43 -10.79
N GLU A 48 8.06 1.23 -10.03
CA GLU A 48 9.29 0.62 -10.57
C GLU A 48 9.18 -0.88 -10.85
N ASP A 49 8.18 -1.54 -10.25
CA ASP A 49 7.98 -2.98 -10.39
C ASP A 49 6.91 -3.35 -11.43
N LYS A 50 6.22 -2.35 -11.99
CA LYS A 50 5.08 -2.58 -12.89
C LYS A 50 5.43 -3.48 -14.07
N ALA A 51 6.52 -3.19 -14.77
CA ALA A 51 6.93 -3.96 -15.93
C ALA A 51 7.23 -5.43 -15.57
N ASN A 52 7.90 -5.66 -14.45
CA ASN A 52 8.22 -7.01 -13.98
C ASN A 52 6.98 -7.74 -13.46
N ALA A 53 6.04 -7.02 -12.85
CA ALA A 53 4.78 -7.61 -12.42
C ALA A 53 3.99 -8.15 -13.61
N GLU A 54 3.95 -7.41 -14.71
CA GLU A 54 3.25 -7.82 -15.93
C GLU A 54 4.01 -8.93 -16.69
N ALA A 55 5.33 -8.81 -16.82
CA ALA A 55 6.13 -9.73 -17.63
C ALA A 55 6.51 -11.02 -16.91
N SER A 56 6.79 -10.98 -15.60
CA SER A 56 7.35 -12.09 -14.85
C SER A 56 6.68 -12.38 -13.54
N LYS A 57 5.50 -11.80 -13.27
CA LYS A 57 4.73 -11.98 -12.04
C LYS A 57 5.50 -11.56 -10.78
N ALA A 58 6.25 -10.46 -10.85
CA ALA A 58 6.84 -9.88 -9.65
C ALA A 58 5.74 -9.57 -8.62
N PRO A 59 6.03 -9.67 -7.32
CA PRO A 59 5.01 -9.49 -6.28
C PRO A 59 4.28 -8.16 -6.37
N VAL A 60 2.98 -8.22 -6.08
CA VAL A 60 2.09 -7.06 -6.08
C VAL A 60 1.33 -6.98 -4.74
N LEU A 61 0.69 -5.87 -4.49
CA LEU A 61 -0.22 -5.71 -3.36
C LEU A 61 -1.64 -5.92 -3.87
N GLU A 62 -2.39 -6.81 -3.22
CA GLU A 62 -3.80 -7.00 -3.51
C GLU A 62 -4.64 -6.25 -2.49
N LEU A 63 -5.58 -5.42 -2.96
CA LEU A 63 -6.58 -4.78 -2.11
C LEU A 63 -7.90 -5.51 -2.30
N THR A 64 -8.55 -5.89 -1.21
CA THR A 64 -9.90 -6.44 -1.25
C THR A 64 -10.86 -5.47 -0.59
N TYR A 65 -11.84 -5.02 -1.39
CA TYR A 65 -12.92 -4.19 -0.91
C TYR A 65 -14.17 -5.04 -0.80
N ASN A 66 -14.62 -5.30 0.42
CA ASN A 66 -15.87 -6.02 0.67
C ASN A 66 -17.03 -5.04 0.59
N TRP A 67 -18.03 -5.34 -0.24
CA TRP A 67 -19.15 -4.43 -0.49
C TRP A 67 -20.01 -4.21 0.75
N ASP A 68 -20.11 -5.22 1.62
CA ASP A 68 -20.81 -5.07 2.89
C ASP A 68 -19.86 -4.39 3.89
N LEU A 69 -20.32 -3.29 4.49
CA LEU A 69 -19.49 -2.51 5.41
C LEU A 69 -19.01 -3.36 6.58
N GLU A 70 -17.73 -3.21 6.89
CA GLU A 70 -17.07 -3.96 7.95
C GLU A 70 -16.00 -3.07 8.58
N ASP A 71 -15.94 -3.06 9.91
CA ASP A 71 -14.89 -2.35 10.63
C ASP A 71 -13.71 -3.30 10.84
N TYR A 72 -12.51 -2.82 10.51
CA TYR A 72 -11.29 -3.61 10.66
C TYR A 72 -10.52 -3.16 11.88
N THR A 73 -10.13 -4.14 12.70
CA THR A 73 -9.24 -3.93 13.82
C THR A 73 -7.94 -4.64 13.52
N GLY A 74 -6.83 -3.94 13.67
CA GLY A 74 -5.52 -4.55 13.45
C GLY A 74 -5.16 -5.54 14.54
N GLY A 75 -4.49 -6.62 14.16
CA GLY A 75 -3.86 -7.52 15.08
C GLY A 75 -2.35 -7.26 15.10
N ARG A 76 -1.64 -7.93 15.98
CA ARG A 76 -0.18 -7.80 16.08
C ARG A 76 0.56 -8.83 15.23
N ASN A 77 -0.14 -9.86 14.76
CA ASN A 77 0.49 -10.89 13.94
C ASN A 77 1.00 -10.31 12.61
N PHE A 78 0.16 -9.50 11.93
CA PHE A 78 0.62 -8.82 10.73
C PHE A 78 1.53 -7.65 11.15
N GLY A 79 2.72 -7.58 10.56
CA GLY A 79 3.67 -6.52 10.84
C GLY A 79 3.39 -5.27 10.01
N HIS A 80 4.04 -5.18 8.85
CA HIS A 80 3.91 -4.01 7.99
C HIS A 80 4.28 -4.33 6.55
N LEU A 81 3.92 -3.43 5.65
CA LEU A 81 4.42 -3.40 4.28
C LEU A 81 5.65 -2.49 4.23
N ALA A 82 6.54 -2.70 3.28
CA ALA A 82 7.73 -1.85 3.13
C ALA A 82 7.91 -1.45 1.67
N PHE A 83 8.31 -0.19 1.45
CA PHE A 83 8.61 0.36 0.14
C PHE A 83 9.93 1.09 0.18
N GLU A 84 10.74 0.89 -0.86
CA GLU A 84 11.95 1.69 -1.07
C GLU A 84 11.58 2.98 -1.78
N VAL A 85 12.09 4.10 -1.31
CA VAL A 85 11.74 5.44 -1.81
C VAL A 85 12.99 6.24 -2.17
N ASP A 86 12.85 7.15 -3.13
CA ASP A 86 13.98 7.93 -3.63
C ASP A 86 14.39 9.07 -2.72
N ASP A 87 13.42 9.75 -2.08
CA ASP A 87 13.68 10.88 -1.18
C ASP A 87 12.69 10.82 -0.01
N ILE A 88 13.12 10.19 1.08
CA ILE A 88 12.25 9.93 2.22
C ILE A 88 11.80 11.21 2.92
N TYR A 89 12.65 12.25 2.98
CA TYR A 89 12.27 13.50 3.60
C TYR A 89 11.20 14.23 2.82
N GLN A 90 11.36 14.32 1.49
CA GLN A 90 10.38 14.99 0.65
C GLN A 90 9.06 14.22 0.63
N LEU A 91 9.12 12.90 0.51
CA LEU A 91 7.90 12.09 0.51
C LEU A 91 7.14 12.23 1.83
N CYS A 92 7.82 12.14 2.95
CA CYS A 92 7.16 12.29 4.25
C CYS A 92 6.55 13.68 4.44
N ALA A 93 7.22 14.73 3.97
CA ALA A 93 6.67 16.09 4.00
C ALA A 93 5.39 16.19 3.16
N ASP A 94 5.41 15.64 1.96
CA ASP A 94 4.25 15.65 1.06
C ASP A 94 3.08 14.84 1.63
N LEU A 95 3.38 13.66 2.19
CA LEU A 95 2.37 12.82 2.82
C LEU A 95 1.74 13.50 4.02
N GLN A 96 2.55 14.11 4.88
CA GLN A 96 2.03 14.84 6.04
C GLN A 96 1.14 16.01 5.62
N ALA A 97 1.56 16.75 4.61
CA ALA A 97 0.78 17.86 4.08
C ALA A 97 -0.56 17.40 3.50
N SER A 98 -0.65 16.17 3.01
CA SER A 98 -1.89 15.58 2.47
C SER A 98 -2.71 14.81 3.51
N GLY A 99 -2.35 14.89 4.79
CA GLY A 99 -3.12 14.31 5.87
C GLY A 99 -2.78 12.87 6.25
N VAL A 100 -1.69 12.33 5.72
CA VAL A 100 -1.25 10.98 6.10
C VAL A 100 -0.59 11.03 7.48
N THR A 101 -0.91 10.05 8.32
CA THR A 101 -0.32 9.91 9.65
C THR A 101 1.13 9.41 9.54
N ILE A 102 2.06 10.16 10.10
CA ILE A 102 3.46 9.78 10.21
C ILE A 102 3.70 9.28 11.64
N ASN A 103 3.83 7.96 11.81
CA ASN A 103 4.06 7.38 13.14
C ASN A 103 5.50 7.53 13.60
N ARG A 104 6.44 7.38 12.67
CA ARG A 104 7.86 7.59 12.94
C ARG A 104 8.44 8.42 11.80
N PRO A 105 8.84 9.68 12.06
CA PRO A 105 9.45 10.53 11.04
C PRO A 105 10.85 10.04 10.67
N PRO A 106 11.37 10.43 9.50
CA PRO A 106 12.66 9.94 8.99
C PRO A 106 13.87 10.64 9.64
N ARG A 107 14.00 10.53 10.97
CA ARG A 107 15.03 11.24 11.75
C ARG A 107 16.46 10.90 11.36
N ASP A 108 16.67 9.64 10.95
CA ASP A 108 17.99 9.13 10.56
C ASP A 108 18.21 9.19 9.04
N GLY A 109 17.23 9.64 8.28
CA GLY A 109 17.29 9.68 6.83
C GLY A 109 17.11 8.34 6.14
N TYR A 110 16.87 7.25 6.87
CA TYR A 110 16.79 5.91 6.31
C TYR A 110 15.39 5.31 6.36
N MET A 111 14.67 5.53 7.44
CA MET A 111 13.45 4.80 7.71
C MET A 111 12.38 5.71 8.29
N ALA A 112 11.14 5.49 7.85
CA ALA A 112 9.95 6.13 8.42
C ALA A 112 8.82 5.13 8.46
N PHE A 113 7.84 5.36 9.33
CA PHE A 113 6.61 4.59 9.38
C PHE A 113 5.41 5.51 9.21
N ILE A 114 4.51 5.11 8.32
CA ILE A 114 3.26 5.80 8.07
C ILE A 114 2.10 4.82 8.24
N ARG A 115 0.88 5.32 8.20
CA ARG A 115 -0.31 4.49 8.25
C ARG A 115 -1.20 4.72 7.06
N SER A 116 -1.76 3.63 6.53
CA SER A 116 -2.80 3.68 5.51
C SER A 116 -4.12 4.16 6.11
N PRO A 117 -5.13 4.46 5.29
CA PRO A 117 -6.46 4.82 5.80
C PRO A 117 -7.07 3.76 6.73
N ASP A 118 -6.74 2.49 6.52
CA ASP A 118 -7.23 1.38 7.34
C ASP A 118 -6.31 1.04 8.52
N GLY A 119 -5.29 1.86 8.76
CA GLY A 119 -4.38 1.66 9.88
C GLY A 119 -3.29 0.62 9.63
N ILE A 120 -3.09 0.21 8.39
CA ILE A 120 -1.99 -0.69 8.03
C ILE A 120 -0.68 0.07 8.18
N SER A 121 0.26 -0.52 8.92
CA SER A 121 1.59 0.05 9.10
C SER A 121 2.42 -0.12 7.82
N ILE A 122 3.07 0.95 7.40
CA ILE A 122 3.89 0.96 6.18
C ILE A 122 5.24 1.58 6.52
N GLU A 123 6.28 0.82 6.22
CA GLU A 123 7.65 1.27 6.39
C GLU A 123 8.16 1.86 5.07
N LEU A 124 8.78 3.03 5.15
CA LEU A 124 9.45 3.65 4.01
C LEU A 124 10.96 3.56 4.27
N LEU A 125 11.69 3.09 3.27
CA LEU A 125 13.12 2.89 3.35
C LEU A 125 13.82 3.69 2.26
N GLN A 126 14.80 4.51 2.65
CA GLN A 126 15.55 5.34 1.71
C GLN A 126 16.41 4.47 0.81
N LYS A 127 16.32 4.69 -0.50
CA LYS A 127 17.15 4.03 -1.49
C LYS A 127 18.62 4.36 -1.25
N GLY A 128 19.47 3.35 -1.31
CA GLY A 128 20.91 3.51 -1.10
C GLY A 128 21.33 3.66 0.35
N GLY A 129 20.35 3.55 1.25
CA GLY A 129 20.60 3.66 2.70
C GLY A 129 21.01 2.36 3.35
#